data_cc93ce936e5d84ebcc9658b042077c46
#
_entry.id   cc93ce936e5d84ebcc9658b042077c46
#
_cell.length_a   1.000
_cell.length_b   1.000
_cell.length_c   1.000
_cell.angle_alpha   90.00
_cell.angle_beta   90.00
_cell.angle_gamma   90.00
#
_symmetry.space_group_name_H-M   'P 1'
#
loop_
_entity.id
_entity.type
_entity.pdbx_description
1 polymer ?
#
loop_
_entity_poly.entity_id
_entity_poly.type
_entity_poly.pdbx_seq_one_letter_code
_entity_poly.pdbx_strand_id
1 'polypeptide(L)'
;MRKHKPKCLSNIMFLLIILIITPSLGSAKNLCESNCELDYEIITNDLSYPWCLAFLDETRILISERSGLLKLIDGESIQNIETGLQLSFAGQGGLLDIKKSPNYDQDQRLYLTYSKRRKGLSTTALIRFKIESNTITNVEEIFEALPYVGSNIHYGSRITFDESGHLLLTVGDRFNYSTASRIVDVFAADPQRLDNHLGKTIRLNLDGTIPKDNPFLGSAGALPEIFTYGHRNPQGIYYNSTDGQVYIVDHGPKGGDEINQLIAGKNYGWPVATYGKDYNDEKVGVGSRYAGIEEPLHYWDPSVAPSSLLIYGGENYQNWKNSWFVTTLRERTLIRFVRRENQLIEERLYQNEFGRIRKIEASPAGDLFLLTDGGKGSLVKILGNSR
;
A
#
# COMPACT_ATOMS: atom_id res chain seq x y z
N MET A 1 6.69 21.23 -14.97
CA MET A 1 7.70 22.19 -14.45
C MET A 1 8.88 21.41 -13.88
N ARG A 2 10.05 21.47 -14.52
CA ARG A 2 11.29 20.88 -13.97
C ARG A 2 11.86 21.77 -12.88
N LYS A 3 12.09 21.23 -11.68
CA LYS A 3 12.85 21.90 -10.62
C LYS A 3 14.25 21.26 -10.55
N HIS A 4 15.28 22.05 -10.80
CA HIS A 4 16.68 21.66 -10.57
C HIS A 4 17.11 22.15 -9.18
N LYS A 5 17.71 21.26 -8.40
CA LYS A 5 18.37 21.65 -7.13
C LYS A 5 19.77 22.22 -7.41
N PRO A 6 20.22 23.25 -6.69
CA PRO A 6 21.55 23.82 -6.91
C PRO A 6 22.65 22.84 -6.48
N LYS A 7 23.68 22.71 -7.32
CA LYS A 7 24.91 21.94 -7.03
C LYS A 7 25.71 22.65 -5.94
N CYS A 8 25.97 21.97 -4.85
CA CYS A 8 26.85 22.46 -3.79
C CYS A 8 28.31 22.27 -4.22
N LEU A 9 29.06 23.38 -4.36
CA LEU A 9 30.51 23.38 -4.63
C LEU A 9 31.24 23.04 -3.33
N SER A 10 32.06 21.97 -3.36
CA SER A 10 32.95 21.61 -2.26
C SER A 10 34.22 22.43 -2.29
N ASN A 11 34.47 23.22 -1.25
CA ASN A 11 35.80 23.77 -0.99
C ASN A 11 36.63 22.76 -0.20
N ILE A 12 37.72 22.31 -0.83
CA ILE A 12 38.74 21.45 -0.21
C ILE A 12 39.74 22.37 0.51
N MET A 13 39.80 22.21 1.83
CA MET A 13 40.90 22.77 2.64
C MET A 13 41.64 21.62 3.34
N PHE A 14 42.89 21.40 2.93
CA PHE A 14 43.81 20.46 3.57
C PHE A 14 44.24 20.96 4.94
N LEU A 15 44.02 20.21 5.98
CA LEU A 15 44.73 20.35 7.26
C LEU A 15 45.20 18.98 7.74
N LEU A 16 46.52 18.83 7.83
CA LEU A 16 47.19 17.66 8.39
C LEU A 16 47.13 17.75 9.93
N ILE A 17 46.58 16.76 10.62
CA ILE A 17 46.77 16.55 12.07
C ILE A 17 46.89 15.05 12.38
N ILE A 18 47.83 14.77 13.22
CA ILE A 18 48.43 13.53 13.67
C ILE A 18 47.45 12.65 14.46
N LEU A 19 47.55 11.32 14.23
CA LEU A 19 46.80 10.23 14.86
C LEU A 19 46.96 10.16 16.38
N ILE A 20 45.87 10.07 17.11
CA ILE A 20 45.76 9.33 18.37
C ILE A 20 44.59 8.35 18.23
N ILE A 21 44.91 7.04 18.28
CA ILE A 21 43.96 5.94 18.15
C ILE A 21 43.28 5.73 19.50
N THR A 22 41.99 6.02 19.62
CA THR A 22 41.12 5.46 20.64
C THR A 22 40.02 4.68 19.92
N PRO A 23 39.63 3.47 20.34
CA PRO A 23 38.54 2.73 19.74
C PRO A 23 37.22 3.36 20.18
N SER A 24 36.60 4.15 19.31
CA SER A 24 35.24 4.64 19.53
C SER A 24 34.22 3.64 18.94
N LEU A 25 33.22 3.30 19.74
CA LEU A 25 32.01 2.61 19.31
C LEU A 25 31.50 3.22 18.01
N GLY A 26 31.35 2.38 16.99
CA GLY A 26 30.92 2.78 15.66
C GLY A 26 29.52 3.37 15.68
N SER A 27 29.46 4.68 15.55
CA SER A 27 28.31 5.38 15.02
C SER A 27 28.06 4.85 13.62
N ALA A 28 26.85 4.36 13.34
CA ALA A 28 26.44 3.98 11.99
C ALA A 28 26.60 5.21 11.08
N LYS A 29 27.70 5.26 10.32
CA LYS A 29 27.91 6.27 9.30
C LYS A 29 26.80 6.12 8.26
N ASN A 30 26.08 7.21 8.01
CA ASN A 30 25.23 7.39 6.84
C ASN A 30 25.97 6.92 5.58
N LEU A 31 25.57 5.76 5.06
CA LEU A 31 26.17 5.13 3.88
C LEU A 31 25.51 5.62 2.58
N CYS A 32 25.02 6.84 2.57
CA CYS A 32 24.65 7.51 1.34
C CYS A 32 25.83 8.42 0.91
N GLU A 33 26.77 7.86 0.16
CA GLU A 33 27.72 8.68 -0.55
C GLU A 33 26.98 9.41 -1.66
N SER A 34 26.69 10.71 -1.42
CA SER A 34 26.18 11.74 -2.33
C SER A 34 24.87 11.47 -3.07
N ASN A 35 23.79 12.19 -2.68
CA ASN A 35 22.50 12.35 -3.38
C ASN A 35 21.77 11.06 -3.81
N CYS A 36 21.12 10.40 -2.85
CA CYS A 36 20.21 9.30 -3.14
C CYS A 36 18.88 9.76 -3.77
N GLU A 37 18.55 11.03 -3.67
CA GLU A 37 17.37 11.61 -4.30
C GLU A 37 17.64 11.94 -5.77
N LEU A 38 16.72 11.52 -6.63
CA LEU A 38 16.75 11.79 -8.06
C LEU A 38 15.89 13.02 -8.39
N ASP A 39 16.13 13.64 -9.52
CA ASP A 39 15.25 14.68 -10.04
C ASP A 39 13.87 14.12 -10.35
N TYR A 40 12.87 14.97 -10.46
CA TYR A 40 11.49 14.57 -10.76
C TYR A 40 10.79 15.57 -11.67
N GLU A 41 9.70 15.12 -12.28
CA GLU A 41 8.79 15.91 -13.07
C GLU A 41 7.37 15.78 -12.55
N ILE A 42 6.65 16.90 -12.42
CA ILE A 42 5.22 16.87 -12.11
C ILE A 42 4.47 16.75 -13.43
N ILE A 43 3.84 15.58 -13.65
CA ILE A 43 3.04 15.31 -14.84
C ILE A 43 1.72 16.10 -14.78
N THR A 44 1.06 16.08 -13.63
CA THR A 44 -0.13 16.90 -13.36
C THR A 44 -0.28 17.16 -11.88
N ASN A 45 -0.91 18.30 -11.54
CA ASN A 45 -1.32 18.67 -10.18
C ASN A 45 -2.84 18.90 -10.09
N ASP A 46 -3.58 18.46 -11.10
CA ASP A 46 -5.05 18.59 -11.18
C ASP A 46 -5.74 17.26 -10.82
N LEU A 47 -5.41 16.72 -9.64
CA LEU A 47 -6.04 15.53 -9.11
C LEU A 47 -6.75 15.83 -7.79
N SER A 48 -7.93 15.22 -7.59
CA SER A 48 -8.74 15.42 -6.38
C SER A 48 -8.86 14.12 -5.58
N TYR A 49 -8.18 14.05 -4.43
CA TYR A 49 -8.13 12.86 -3.58
C TYR A 49 -7.78 11.59 -4.37
N PRO A 50 -6.71 11.59 -5.19
CA PRO A 50 -6.34 10.41 -5.93
C PRO A 50 -5.89 9.30 -4.98
N TRP A 51 -6.23 8.04 -5.32
CA TRP A 51 -5.94 6.92 -4.43
C TRP A 51 -4.99 5.89 -5.06
N CYS A 52 -5.18 5.54 -6.31
CA CYS A 52 -4.32 4.61 -7.03
C CYS A 52 -4.16 4.98 -8.50
N LEU A 53 -3.14 4.44 -9.14
CA LEU A 53 -2.91 4.53 -10.58
C LEU A 53 -2.64 3.14 -11.16
N ALA A 54 -3.03 2.93 -12.41
CA ALA A 54 -2.71 1.76 -13.21
C ALA A 54 -2.28 2.21 -14.61
N PHE A 55 -1.17 1.67 -15.11
CA PHE A 55 -0.76 1.85 -16.49
C PHE A 55 -1.57 0.92 -17.38
N LEU A 56 -2.36 1.46 -18.30
CA LEU A 56 -3.05 0.66 -19.33
C LEU A 56 -2.05 0.16 -20.38
N ASP A 57 -1.11 1.01 -20.73
CA ASP A 57 0.07 0.75 -21.58
C ASP A 57 1.21 1.71 -21.21
N GLU A 58 2.15 1.96 -22.13
CA GLU A 58 3.31 2.83 -21.89
C GLU A 58 2.94 4.31 -21.74
N THR A 59 1.83 4.76 -22.32
CA THR A 59 1.43 6.17 -22.39
C THR A 59 0.19 6.49 -21.58
N ARG A 60 -0.74 5.54 -21.45
CA ARG A 60 -2.03 5.76 -20.80
C ARG A 60 -2.04 5.35 -19.34
N ILE A 61 -2.38 6.30 -18.49
CA ILE A 61 -2.45 6.12 -17.05
C ILE A 61 -3.89 6.34 -16.59
N LEU A 62 -4.43 5.37 -15.86
CA LEU A 62 -5.75 5.47 -15.25
C LEU A 62 -5.59 5.71 -13.75
N ILE A 63 -6.20 6.77 -13.22
CA ILE A 63 -6.14 7.15 -11.81
C ILE A 63 -7.53 7.09 -11.21
N SER A 64 -7.65 6.43 -10.04
CA SER A 64 -8.88 6.47 -9.25
C SER A 64 -8.89 7.68 -8.33
N GLU A 65 -9.95 8.49 -8.39
CA GLU A 65 -10.23 9.56 -7.43
C GLU A 65 -11.35 9.13 -6.48
N ARG A 66 -11.17 9.37 -5.21
CA ARG A 66 -12.11 8.92 -4.17
C ARG A 66 -13.54 9.44 -4.35
N SER A 67 -13.70 10.53 -5.08
CA SER A 67 -15.01 11.13 -5.41
C SER A 67 -15.94 10.23 -6.22
N GLY A 68 -15.40 9.23 -6.92
CA GLY A 68 -16.16 8.34 -7.81
C GLY A 68 -15.73 8.43 -9.28
N LEU A 69 -14.73 9.26 -9.57
CA LEU A 69 -14.18 9.46 -10.91
C LEU A 69 -12.96 8.57 -11.16
N LEU A 70 -12.81 8.09 -12.39
CA LEU A 70 -11.54 7.66 -12.94
C LEU A 70 -11.02 8.75 -13.88
N LYS A 71 -9.74 9.12 -13.74
CA LYS A 71 -9.06 10.02 -14.68
C LYS A 71 -8.17 9.20 -15.61
N LEU A 72 -8.40 9.30 -16.89
CA LEU A 72 -7.53 8.74 -17.92
C LEU A 72 -6.60 9.85 -18.43
N ILE A 73 -5.31 9.67 -18.22
CA ILE A 73 -4.24 10.53 -18.73
C ILE A 73 -3.66 9.85 -19.97
N ASP A 74 -3.63 10.54 -21.10
CA ASP A 74 -3.05 10.10 -22.36
C ASP A 74 -2.27 11.27 -22.96
N GLY A 75 -0.95 11.27 -22.78
CA GLY A 75 -0.11 12.42 -23.06
C GLY A 75 -0.55 13.65 -22.28
N GLU A 76 -0.91 14.74 -22.98
CA GLU A 76 -1.41 15.99 -22.37
C GLU A 76 -2.94 15.96 -22.12
N SER A 77 -3.64 14.95 -22.61
CA SER A 77 -5.08 14.82 -22.47
C SER A 77 -5.44 14.19 -21.13
N ILE A 78 -6.38 14.82 -20.40
CA ILE A 78 -6.96 14.27 -19.18
C ILE A 78 -8.46 14.15 -19.37
N GLN A 79 -8.99 12.94 -19.27
CA GLN A 79 -10.41 12.64 -19.46
C GLN A 79 -11.00 12.07 -18.18
N ASN A 80 -12.20 12.52 -17.82
CA ASN A 80 -12.95 11.98 -16.69
C ASN A 80 -13.86 10.84 -17.16
N ILE A 81 -13.88 9.76 -16.38
CA ILE A 81 -14.75 8.61 -16.57
C ILE A 81 -15.61 8.45 -15.32
N GLU A 82 -16.90 8.64 -15.46
CA GLU A 82 -17.87 8.43 -14.39
C GLU A 82 -18.05 6.93 -14.14
N THR A 83 -17.98 6.50 -12.88
CA THR A 83 -18.20 5.09 -12.56
C THR A 83 -19.66 4.76 -12.27
N GLY A 84 -20.46 5.71 -11.85
CA GLY A 84 -21.86 5.50 -11.46
C GLY A 84 -22.03 4.62 -10.19
N LEU A 85 -20.96 4.28 -9.50
CA LEU A 85 -21.00 3.39 -8.33
C LEU A 85 -21.62 4.09 -7.11
N GLN A 86 -22.42 3.35 -6.37
CA GLN A 86 -22.95 3.82 -5.08
C GLN A 86 -21.89 3.66 -3.98
N LEU A 87 -21.06 4.66 -3.81
CA LEU A 87 -19.96 4.67 -2.86
C LEU A 87 -20.19 5.59 -1.66
N SER A 88 -19.40 5.40 -0.62
CA SER A 88 -19.30 6.27 0.54
C SER A 88 -18.06 7.15 0.43
N PHE A 89 -18.21 8.38 -0.08
CA PHE A 89 -17.13 9.37 -0.09
C PHE A 89 -17.08 10.10 1.25
N ALA A 90 -16.72 9.34 2.32
CA ALA A 90 -16.59 9.87 3.68
C ALA A 90 -15.35 9.28 4.34
N GLY A 91 -14.68 10.04 5.19
CA GLY A 91 -13.47 9.60 5.89
C GLY A 91 -12.39 9.14 4.91
N GLN A 92 -12.07 7.85 4.92
CA GLN A 92 -11.11 7.21 4.01
C GLN A 92 -11.78 6.53 2.80
N GLY A 93 -13.12 6.53 2.71
CA GLY A 93 -13.88 5.88 1.66
C GLY A 93 -13.84 6.61 0.31
N GLY A 94 -14.37 5.96 -0.73
CA GLY A 94 -14.43 6.44 -2.12
C GLY A 94 -14.08 5.33 -3.11
N LEU A 95 -13.64 5.67 -4.34
CA LEU A 95 -12.87 4.74 -5.17
C LEU A 95 -11.50 4.55 -4.56
N LEU A 96 -11.00 3.33 -4.61
CA LEU A 96 -9.78 2.95 -3.91
C LEU A 96 -8.77 2.35 -4.91
N ASP A 97 -8.37 1.09 -4.76
CA ASP A 97 -7.34 0.50 -5.63
C ASP A 97 -7.86 0.17 -7.02
N ILE A 98 -6.99 0.33 -8.02
CA ILE A 98 -7.26 -0.08 -9.40
C ILE A 98 -6.06 -0.86 -9.94
N LYS A 99 -6.33 -1.99 -10.61
CA LYS A 99 -5.32 -2.85 -11.23
C LYS A 99 -5.81 -3.39 -12.58
N LYS A 100 -4.87 -3.53 -13.52
CA LYS A 100 -5.10 -4.31 -14.75
C LYS A 100 -5.21 -5.80 -14.42
N SER A 101 -6.06 -6.51 -15.16
CA SER A 101 -6.03 -7.96 -15.22
C SER A 101 -4.61 -8.46 -15.58
N PRO A 102 -4.14 -9.57 -15.02
CA PRO A 102 -2.94 -10.23 -15.51
C PRO A 102 -3.03 -10.61 -17.01
N ASN A 103 -4.27 -10.77 -17.51
CA ASN A 103 -4.58 -11.10 -18.90
C ASN A 103 -5.12 -9.91 -19.69
N TYR A 104 -4.78 -8.67 -19.31
CA TYR A 104 -5.39 -7.44 -19.83
C TYR A 104 -5.34 -7.33 -21.35
N ASP A 105 -4.26 -7.74 -21.98
CA ASP A 105 -4.12 -7.67 -23.45
C ASP A 105 -5.15 -8.54 -24.16
N GLN A 106 -5.68 -9.57 -23.51
CA GLN A 106 -6.67 -10.51 -24.03
C GLN A 106 -8.10 -10.15 -23.59
N ASP A 107 -8.27 -9.79 -22.31
CA ASP A 107 -9.60 -9.65 -21.71
C ASP A 107 -10.03 -8.18 -21.53
N GLN A 108 -9.10 -7.21 -21.61
CA GLN A 108 -9.30 -5.78 -21.38
C GLN A 108 -10.01 -5.46 -20.04
N ARG A 109 -9.83 -6.33 -19.03
CA ARG A 109 -10.48 -6.18 -17.73
C ARG A 109 -9.61 -5.39 -16.76
N LEU A 110 -10.30 -4.61 -15.96
CA LEU A 110 -9.76 -3.85 -14.83
C LEU A 110 -10.47 -4.29 -13.56
N TYR A 111 -9.76 -4.24 -12.45
CA TYR A 111 -10.26 -4.54 -11.11
C TYR A 111 -10.23 -3.26 -10.28
N LEU A 112 -11.32 -2.93 -9.63
CA LEU A 112 -11.47 -1.70 -8.85
C LEU A 112 -12.11 -2.02 -7.49
N THR A 113 -11.48 -1.61 -6.42
CA THR A 113 -12.08 -1.61 -5.10
C THR A 113 -12.71 -0.27 -4.79
N TYR A 114 -13.76 -0.29 -3.99
CA TYR A 114 -14.44 0.91 -3.54
C TYR A 114 -15.13 0.69 -2.20
N SER A 115 -15.43 1.78 -1.51
CA SER A 115 -16.25 1.75 -0.31
C SER A 115 -17.73 1.72 -0.68
N LYS A 116 -18.31 0.54 -0.81
CA LYS A 116 -19.72 0.34 -1.14
C LYS A 116 -20.60 0.82 0.00
N ARG A 117 -21.65 1.60 -0.34
CA ARG A 117 -22.62 2.12 0.62
C ARG A 117 -23.93 1.36 0.54
N ARG A 118 -24.50 1.00 1.71
CA ARG A 118 -25.82 0.39 1.83
C ARG A 118 -26.49 0.81 3.13
N LYS A 119 -27.67 1.45 3.07
CA LYS A 119 -28.48 1.86 4.24
C LYS A 119 -27.68 2.62 5.33
N GLY A 120 -26.81 3.53 4.94
CA GLY A 120 -25.98 4.32 5.87
C GLY A 120 -24.71 3.63 6.38
N LEU A 121 -24.54 2.35 6.13
CA LEU A 121 -23.35 1.56 6.42
C LEU A 121 -22.45 1.46 5.17
N SER A 122 -21.20 1.05 5.36
CA SER A 122 -20.30 0.84 4.24
C SER A 122 -19.38 -0.36 4.43
N THR A 123 -18.87 -0.88 3.32
CA THR A 123 -17.89 -1.97 3.32
C THR A 123 -16.94 -1.85 2.14
N THR A 124 -15.88 -2.65 2.12
CA THR A 124 -14.99 -2.81 0.97
C THR A 124 -15.64 -3.75 -0.04
N ALA A 125 -15.76 -3.31 -1.29
CA ALA A 125 -16.25 -4.14 -2.39
C ALA A 125 -15.27 -4.10 -3.55
N LEU A 126 -15.32 -5.11 -4.42
CA LEU A 126 -14.48 -5.29 -5.59
C LEU A 126 -15.34 -5.59 -6.81
N ILE A 127 -15.10 -4.81 -7.86
CA ILE A 127 -15.67 -5.05 -9.19
C ILE A 127 -14.57 -5.37 -10.18
N ARG A 128 -14.95 -6.05 -11.26
CA ARG A 128 -14.21 -6.10 -12.52
C ARG A 128 -15.04 -5.48 -13.63
N PHE A 129 -14.39 -4.81 -14.58
CA PHE A 129 -15.07 -4.03 -15.61
C PHE A 129 -14.17 -3.80 -16.83
N LYS A 130 -14.72 -3.19 -17.89
CA LYS A 130 -13.97 -2.68 -19.04
C LYS A 130 -14.21 -1.18 -19.19
N ILE A 131 -13.35 -0.51 -19.95
CA ILE A 131 -13.56 0.87 -20.40
C ILE A 131 -13.75 0.85 -21.90
N GLU A 132 -14.90 1.38 -22.35
CA GLU A 132 -15.25 1.54 -23.76
C GLU A 132 -15.84 2.94 -23.95
N SER A 133 -15.31 3.70 -24.90
CA SER A 133 -15.79 5.07 -25.21
C SER A 133 -15.93 5.97 -23.97
N ASN A 134 -14.91 5.95 -23.09
CA ASN A 134 -14.85 6.72 -21.83
C ASN A 134 -15.99 6.41 -20.83
N THR A 135 -16.47 5.18 -20.85
CA THR A 135 -17.49 4.70 -19.93
C THR A 135 -17.09 3.33 -19.40
N ILE A 136 -17.39 3.04 -18.12
CA ILE A 136 -17.21 1.70 -17.61
C ILE A 136 -18.33 0.79 -18.14
N THR A 137 -17.95 -0.38 -18.66
CA THR A 137 -18.85 -1.39 -19.21
C THR A 137 -18.56 -2.76 -18.61
N ASN A 138 -19.46 -3.72 -18.83
CA ASN A 138 -19.31 -5.09 -18.34
C ASN A 138 -18.93 -5.14 -16.86
N VAL A 139 -19.62 -4.34 -16.04
CA VAL A 139 -19.38 -4.21 -14.60
C VAL A 139 -19.93 -5.43 -13.89
N GLU A 140 -19.06 -6.18 -13.22
CA GLU A 140 -19.41 -7.34 -12.43
C GLU A 140 -18.85 -7.15 -10.99
N GLU A 141 -19.70 -7.19 -9.98
CA GLU A 141 -19.26 -7.23 -8.60
C GLU A 141 -18.86 -8.67 -8.26
N ILE A 142 -17.59 -8.87 -7.90
CA ILE A 142 -17.04 -10.20 -7.66
C ILE A 142 -16.71 -10.46 -6.19
N PHE A 143 -16.74 -9.42 -5.34
CA PHE A 143 -16.58 -9.57 -3.89
C PHE A 143 -17.18 -8.38 -3.13
N GLU A 144 -17.73 -8.69 -1.97
CA GLU A 144 -18.24 -7.73 -1.01
C GLU A 144 -17.87 -8.20 0.41
N ALA A 145 -17.12 -7.39 1.15
CA ALA A 145 -16.73 -7.75 2.51
C ALA A 145 -17.91 -7.61 3.49
N LEU A 146 -18.03 -8.57 4.42
CA LEU A 146 -19.05 -8.59 5.44
C LEU A 146 -18.44 -8.61 6.85
N PRO A 147 -19.09 -7.96 7.82
CA PRO A 147 -20.35 -7.20 7.72
C PRO A 147 -20.13 -5.77 7.17
N TYR A 148 -21.21 -5.12 6.78
CA TYR A 148 -21.27 -3.67 6.64
C TYR A 148 -21.23 -3.02 8.02
N VAL A 149 -20.48 -1.94 8.15
CA VAL A 149 -20.33 -1.21 9.42
C VAL A 149 -20.53 0.29 9.26
N GLY A 150 -20.83 1.00 10.35
CA GLY A 150 -21.03 2.45 10.36
C GLY A 150 -19.73 3.25 10.25
N SER A 151 -18.58 2.61 10.38
CA SER A 151 -17.27 3.28 10.25
C SER A 151 -17.00 3.66 8.79
N ASN A 152 -16.33 4.80 8.60
CA ASN A 152 -15.89 5.31 7.30
C ASN A 152 -14.36 5.34 7.12
N ILE A 153 -13.64 4.56 7.92
CA ILE A 153 -12.18 4.41 7.86
C ILE A 153 -11.77 2.94 7.82
N HIS A 154 -10.48 2.66 7.62
CA HIS A 154 -9.85 1.34 7.60
C HIS A 154 -10.49 0.37 6.59
N TYR A 155 -10.56 0.76 5.33
CA TYR A 155 -11.10 -0.10 4.27
C TYR A 155 -10.10 -1.16 3.77
N GLY A 156 -8.78 -1.01 4.04
CA GLY A 156 -7.73 -1.80 3.39
C GLY A 156 -7.71 -1.51 1.89
N SER A 157 -8.30 -2.42 1.09
CA SER A 157 -8.70 -2.26 -0.32
C SER A 157 -7.59 -2.44 -1.36
N ARG A 158 -6.37 -2.74 -1.01
CA ARG A 158 -5.28 -2.99 -1.97
C ARG A 158 -5.41 -4.33 -2.67
N ILE A 159 -5.06 -4.35 -3.96
CA ILE A 159 -5.12 -5.52 -4.83
C ILE A 159 -3.73 -5.86 -5.35
N THR A 160 -3.43 -7.15 -5.41
CA THR A 160 -2.33 -7.70 -6.21
C THR A 160 -2.75 -9.04 -6.82
N PHE A 161 -1.94 -9.57 -7.75
CA PHE A 161 -2.13 -10.90 -8.30
C PHE A 161 -0.91 -11.74 -7.98
N ASP A 162 -1.11 -13.01 -7.61
CA ASP A 162 -0.03 -13.96 -7.40
C ASP A 162 0.44 -14.59 -8.75
N GLU A 163 1.46 -15.42 -8.70
CA GLU A 163 2.02 -16.09 -9.88
C GLU A 163 1.00 -16.98 -10.61
N SER A 164 0.07 -17.57 -9.86
CA SER A 164 -0.99 -18.41 -10.42
C SER A 164 -2.16 -17.58 -11.01
N GLY A 165 -2.07 -16.25 -10.92
CA GLY A 165 -3.10 -15.33 -11.38
C GLY A 165 -4.29 -15.17 -10.42
N HIS A 166 -4.19 -15.65 -9.17
CA HIS A 166 -5.22 -15.36 -8.19
C HIS A 166 -5.12 -13.91 -7.70
N LEU A 167 -6.27 -13.32 -7.43
CA LEU A 167 -6.40 -12.00 -6.86
C LEU A 167 -6.26 -12.07 -5.34
N LEU A 168 -5.38 -11.25 -4.76
CA LEU A 168 -5.33 -10.99 -3.33
C LEU A 168 -5.84 -9.57 -3.07
N LEU A 169 -6.75 -9.45 -2.08
CA LEU A 169 -7.37 -8.21 -1.66
C LEU A 169 -7.19 -8.01 -0.16
N THR A 170 -6.83 -6.79 0.28
CA THR A 170 -6.79 -6.45 1.71
C THR A 170 -8.10 -5.84 2.17
N VAL A 171 -8.57 -6.23 3.36
CA VAL A 171 -9.72 -5.65 4.05
C VAL A 171 -9.29 -5.22 5.45
N GLY A 172 -9.51 -3.96 5.80
CA GLY A 172 -9.20 -3.45 7.13
C GLY A 172 -10.23 -3.87 8.19
N ASP A 173 -9.89 -3.66 9.45
CA ASP A 173 -10.77 -3.93 10.61
C ASP A 173 -11.97 -2.97 10.70
N ARG A 174 -12.02 -1.96 9.80
CA ARG A 174 -13.02 -0.91 9.69
C ARG A 174 -13.14 -0.06 10.96
N PHE A 175 -12.12 -0.12 11.85
CA PHE A 175 -12.14 0.58 13.13
C PHE A 175 -13.51 0.39 13.83
N ASN A 176 -13.97 -0.87 13.87
CA ASN A 176 -15.31 -1.20 14.37
C ASN A 176 -15.43 -1.01 15.89
N TYR A 177 -14.31 -0.72 16.56
CA TYR A 177 -14.23 -0.42 17.99
C TYR A 177 -13.88 1.05 18.20
N SER A 178 -14.37 1.65 19.26
CA SER A 178 -14.06 3.05 19.58
C SER A 178 -12.60 3.27 19.94
N THR A 179 -11.98 2.28 20.58
CA THR A 179 -10.54 2.19 20.86
C THR A 179 -10.14 0.73 21.02
N ALA A 180 -8.97 0.34 20.56
CA ALA A 180 -8.48 -1.04 20.67
C ALA A 180 -8.27 -1.46 22.15
N SER A 181 -7.90 -0.52 23.01
CA SER A 181 -7.75 -0.74 24.47
C SER A 181 -9.05 -1.04 25.21
N ARG A 182 -10.21 -0.77 24.59
CA ARG A 182 -11.53 -1.07 25.17
C ARG A 182 -12.11 -2.41 24.74
N ILE A 183 -11.37 -3.20 23.96
CA ILE A 183 -11.78 -4.55 23.61
C ILE A 183 -11.66 -5.42 24.84
N VAL A 184 -12.77 -5.88 25.37
CA VAL A 184 -12.83 -6.71 26.59
C VAL A 184 -12.15 -8.06 26.37
N ASP A 185 -12.34 -8.63 25.16
CA ASP A 185 -11.65 -9.87 24.75
C ASP A 185 -11.02 -9.68 23.37
N VAL A 186 -9.74 -9.45 23.35
CA VAL A 186 -8.96 -9.23 22.10
C VAL A 186 -8.92 -10.48 21.21
N PHE A 187 -9.08 -11.68 21.77
CA PHE A 187 -9.10 -12.93 21.03
C PHE A 187 -10.44 -13.17 20.32
N ALA A 188 -11.54 -12.57 20.80
CA ALA A 188 -12.86 -12.61 20.18
C ALA A 188 -13.11 -11.42 19.24
N ALA A 189 -12.14 -10.52 19.05
CA ALA A 189 -12.26 -9.38 18.16
C ALA A 189 -12.41 -9.82 16.68
N ASP A 190 -13.15 -9.03 15.88
CA ASP A 190 -13.44 -9.37 14.48
C ASP A 190 -12.19 -9.71 13.64
N PRO A 191 -11.01 -9.03 13.75
CA PRO A 191 -9.82 -9.43 13.03
C PRO A 191 -9.30 -10.84 13.38
N GLN A 192 -9.62 -11.36 14.57
CA GLN A 192 -9.22 -12.71 15.01
C GLN A 192 -10.24 -13.80 14.64
N ARG A 193 -11.48 -13.43 14.33
CA ARG A 193 -12.54 -14.37 13.96
C ARG A 193 -12.49 -14.66 12.46
N LEU A 194 -12.83 -15.87 12.04
CA LEU A 194 -12.80 -16.29 10.64
C LEU A 194 -14.19 -16.27 9.97
N ASP A 195 -15.25 -15.89 10.69
CA ASP A 195 -16.63 -15.80 10.20
C ASP A 195 -17.01 -14.43 9.63
N ASN A 196 -16.03 -13.56 9.43
CA ASN A 196 -16.19 -12.21 8.87
C ASN A 196 -14.94 -11.79 8.11
N HIS A 197 -15.02 -10.70 7.33
CA HIS A 197 -13.90 -10.20 6.51
C HIS A 197 -13.10 -9.05 7.14
N LEU A 198 -13.45 -8.60 8.36
CA LEU A 198 -12.76 -7.45 8.98
C LEU A 198 -11.34 -7.84 9.42
N GLY A 199 -10.35 -7.09 8.95
CA GLY A 199 -8.95 -7.34 9.25
C GLY A 199 -8.40 -8.62 8.61
N LYS A 200 -8.68 -8.82 7.31
CA LYS A 200 -8.31 -10.01 6.54
C LYS A 200 -7.55 -9.65 5.26
N THR A 201 -6.83 -10.62 4.74
CA THR A 201 -6.58 -10.69 3.31
C THR A 201 -7.44 -11.78 2.69
N ILE A 202 -7.93 -11.52 1.49
CA ILE A 202 -8.87 -12.36 0.75
C ILE A 202 -8.15 -12.85 -0.50
N ARG A 203 -8.32 -14.14 -0.87
CA ARG A 203 -7.78 -14.69 -2.11
C ARG A 203 -8.89 -15.30 -2.95
N LEU A 204 -8.99 -14.85 -4.20
CA LEU A 204 -10.03 -15.20 -5.16
C LEU A 204 -9.44 -15.57 -6.52
N ASN A 205 -10.17 -16.35 -7.29
CA ASN A 205 -9.97 -16.41 -8.74
C ASN A 205 -10.39 -15.09 -9.39
N LEU A 206 -9.98 -14.85 -10.63
CA LEU A 206 -10.27 -13.61 -11.38
C LEU A 206 -11.77 -13.36 -11.60
N ASP A 207 -12.60 -14.37 -11.44
CA ASP A 207 -14.06 -14.30 -11.55
C ASP A 207 -14.79 -14.19 -10.20
N GLY A 208 -14.05 -14.10 -9.09
CA GLY A 208 -14.57 -14.02 -7.74
C GLY A 208 -14.85 -15.38 -7.10
N THR A 209 -14.67 -16.50 -7.80
CA THR A 209 -14.79 -17.84 -7.21
C THR A 209 -13.59 -18.14 -6.30
N ILE A 210 -13.75 -19.13 -5.43
CA ILE A 210 -12.75 -19.44 -4.40
C ILE A 210 -11.73 -20.45 -4.93
N PRO A 211 -10.42 -20.16 -4.83
CA PRO A 211 -9.35 -21.12 -5.16
C PRO A 211 -9.45 -22.39 -4.32
N LYS A 212 -9.21 -23.55 -4.95
CA LYS A 212 -9.34 -24.86 -4.28
C LYS A 212 -8.29 -25.12 -3.19
N ASP A 213 -7.22 -24.38 -3.21
CA ASP A 213 -6.09 -24.43 -2.28
C ASP A 213 -6.11 -23.31 -1.23
N ASN A 214 -7.24 -22.61 -1.06
CA ASN A 214 -7.38 -21.62 0.00
C ASN A 214 -7.31 -22.29 1.38
N PRO A 215 -6.59 -21.65 2.34
CA PRO A 215 -6.22 -22.29 3.60
C PRO A 215 -7.40 -22.64 4.50
N PHE A 216 -8.53 -21.95 4.37
CA PHE A 216 -9.72 -22.16 5.20
C PHE A 216 -10.86 -22.86 4.45
N LEU A 217 -10.61 -23.32 3.22
CA LEU A 217 -11.62 -24.08 2.46
C LEU A 217 -12.01 -25.36 3.22
N GLY A 218 -13.29 -25.51 3.49
CA GLY A 218 -13.83 -26.66 4.26
C GLY A 218 -13.66 -26.56 5.78
N SER A 219 -13.07 -25.49 6.29
CA SER A 219 -12.96 -25.24 7.74
C SER A 219 -14.30 -24.77 8.31
N ALA A 220 -14.84 -25.50 9.30
CA ALA A 220 -16.14 -25.17 9.89
C ALA A 220 -16.11 -23.79 10.56
N GLY A 221 -17.05 -22.92 10.20
CA GLY A 221 -17.19 -21.58 10.76
C GLY A 221 -16.21 -20.54 10.20
N ALA A 222 -15.40 -20.90 9.21
CA ALA A 222 -14.53 -19.97 8.51
C ALA A 222 -15.06 -19.64 7.10
N LEU A 223 -14.87 -18.39 6.66
CA LEU A 223 -15.15 -17.97 5.30
C LEU A 223 -14.01 -18.48 4.39
N PRO A 224 -14.33 -19.24 3.33
CA PRO A 224 -13.32 -19.95 2.55
C PRO A 224 -12.43 -19.05 1.68
N GLU A 225 -12.82 -17.82 1.42
CA GLU A 225 -12.05 -16.81 0.70
C GLU A 225 -10.95 -16.14 1.53
N ILE A 226 -10.94 -16.31 2.86
CA ILE A 226 -9.92 -15.76 3.73
C ILE A 226 -8.56 -16.41 3.41
N PHE A 227 -7.52 -15.58 3.23
CA PHE A 227 -6.15 -16.04 3.02
C PHE A 227 -5.31 -15.89 4.29
N THR A 228 -5.39 -14.71 4.95
CA THR A 228 -4.76 -14.45 6.26
C THR A 228 -5.67 -13.58 7.13
N TYR A 229 -5.37 -13.47 8.43
CA TYR A 229 -6.20 -12.74 9.37
C TYR A 229 -5.37 -12.02 10.45
N GLY A 230 -6.03 -11.23 11.30
CA GLY A 230 -5.35 -10.47 12.34
C GLY A 230 -4.66 -9.21 11.84
N HIS A 231 -5.24 -8.55 10.82
CA HIS A 231 -4.77 -7.28 10.27
C HIS A 231 -5.57 -6.11 10.81
N ARG A 232 -4.93 -4.93 10.85
CA ARG A 232 -5.62 -3.69 11.23
C ARG A 232 -6.13 -2.92 10.03
N ASN A 233 -5.25 -2.39 9.20
CA ASN A 233 -5.61 -1.61 8.01
C ASN A 233 -4.48 -1.67 6.97
N PRO A 234 -4.33 -2.79 6.26
CA PRO A 234 -3.28 -2.94 5.26
C PRO A 234 -3.51 -2.00 4.07
N GLN A 235 -2.58 -1.08 3.85
CA GLN A 235 -2.66 -0.01 2.84
C GLN A 235 -1.69 -0.18 1.67
N GLY A 236 -0.89 -1.24 1.67
CA GLY A 236 -0.05 -1.66 0.56
C GLY A 236 0.00 -3.18 0.47
N ILE A 237 0.00 -3.70 -0.75
CA ILE A 237 0.24 -5.12 -1.05
C ILE A 237 1.08 -5.22 -2.31
N TYR A 238 2.02 -6.13 -2.35
CA TYR A 238 2.90 -6.36 -3.49
C TYR A 238 3.26 -7.82 -3.62
N TYR A 239 3.06 -8.39 -4.80
CA TYR A 239 3.60 -9.70 -5.17
C TYR A 239 4.99 -9.51 -5.77
N ASN A 240 6.00 -10.15 -5.19
CA ASN A 240 7.36 -10.12 -5.68
C ASN A 240 7.64 -11.37 -6.53
N SER A 241 7.71 -11.20 -7.84
CA SER A 241 7.97 -12.29 -8.79
C SER A 241 9.37 -12.91 -8.67
N THR A 242 10.30 -12.22 -7.97
CA THR A 242 11.68 -12.72 -7.78
C THR A 242 11.73 -13.86 -6.76
N ASP A 243 10.92 -13.80 -5.70
CA ASP A 243 10.88 -14.79 -4.63
C ASP A 243 9.52 -15.50 -4.49
N GLY A 244 8.53 -15.13 -5.33
CA GLY A 244 7.19 -15.71 -5.32
C GLY A 244 6.36 -15.37 -4.09
N GLN A 245 6.75 -14.35 -3.33
CA GLN A 245 6.10 -13.99 -2.07
C GLN A 245 5.22 -12.75 -2.19
N VAL A 246 4.22 -12.66 -1.32
CA VAL A 246 3.37 -11.48 -1.19
C VAL A 246 3.74 -10.74 0.10
N TYR A 247 3.88 -9.44 -0.02
CA TYR A 247 4.21 -8.54 1.09
C TYR A 247 3.13 -7.50 1.27
N ILE A 248 2.86 -7.10 2.53
CA ILE A 248 1.95 -6.01 2.85
C ILE A 248 2.62 -4.98 3.74
N VAL A 249 2.08 -3.75 3.72
CA VAL A 249 2.29 -2.76 4.78
C VAL A 249 0.97 -2.51 5.48
N ASP A 250 0.97 -2.63 6.81
CA ASP A 250 -0.21 -2.54 7.66
C ASP A 250 -0.06 -1.41 8.68
N HIS A 251 -1.13 -0.63 8.88
CA HIS A 251 -1.12 0.46 9.85
C HIS A 251 -1.35 -0.05 11.27
N GLY A 252 -0.43 0.21 12.16
CA GLY A 252 -0.67 0.20 13.60
C GLY A 252 -1.52 1.38 14.07
N PRO A 253 -1.81 1.48 15.38
CA PRO A 253 -2.55 2.63 15.92
C PRO A 253 -1.65 3.89 16.05
N LYS A 254 -1.00 4.12 17.17
CA LYS A 254 -0.10 5.27 17.40
C LYS A 254 1.38 4.92 17.19
N GLY A 255 1.67 3.84 16.55
CA GLY A 255 2.93 3.18 16.25
C GLY A 255 2.61 1.75 15.86
N GLY A 256 3.64 0.92 15.62
CA GLY A 256 3.46 -0.47 15.22
C GLY A 256 2.88 -0.63 13.83
N ASP A 257 3.16 0.30 12.92
CA ASP A 257 3.01 0.05 11.48
C ASP A 257 4.01 -1.03 11.08
N GLU A 258 3.64 -1.92 10.14
CA GLU A 258 4.40 -3.13 9.87
C GLU A 258 4.63 -3.39 8.38
N ILE A 259 5.74 -4.07 8.07
CA ILE A 259 5.92 -4.82 6.82
C ILE A 259 5.82 -6.29 7.15
N ASN A 260 4.89 -6.99 6.52
CA ASN A 260 4.67 -8.41 6.71
C ASN A 260 4.80 -9.18 5.38
N GLN A 261 5.38 -10.39 5.43
CA GLN A 261 5.26 -11.39 4.38
C GLN A 261 3.98 -12.19 4.62
N LEU A 262 3.11 -12.30 3.63
CA LEU A 262 1.88 -13.08 3.77
C LEU A 262 2.14 -14.57 3.60
N ILE A 263 1.71 -15.35 4.58
CA ILE A 263 1.77 -16.81 4.59
C ILE A 263 0.33 -17.33 4.77
N ALA A 264 -0.11 -18.22 3.90
CA ALA A 264 -1.46 -18.76 3.88
C ALA A 264 -1.89 -19.29 5.27
N GLY A 265 -3.07 -18.91 5.72
CA GLY A 265 -3.67 -19.37 6.98
C GLY A 265 -3.12 -18.74 8.25
N LYS A 266 -2.15 -17.82 8.16
CA LYS A 266 -1.48 -17.25 9.32
C LYS A 266 -2.20 -16.05 9.91
N ASN A 267 -1.94 -15.85 11.23
CA ASN A 267 -2.43 -14.75 12.06
C ASN A 267 -1.37 -13.68 12.23
N TYR A 268 -1.70 -12.41 11.94
CA TYR A 268 -0.80 -11.25 12.06
C TYR A 268 -1.04 -10.42 13.31
N GLY A 269 -1.86 -10.90 14.21
CA GLY A 269 -1.89 -10.50 15.62
C GLY A 269 -2.88 -9.44 16.01
N TRP A 270 -3.28 -8.54 15.13
CA TRP A 270 -4.18 -7.46 15.54
C TRP A 270 -5.57 -7.96 15.99
N PRO A 271 -6.11 -7.51 17.15
CA PRO A 271 -5.51 -6.60 18.14
C PRO A 271 -4.84 -7.35 19.35
N VAL A 272 -4.59 -8.65 19.25
CA VAL A 272 -3.99 -9.46 20.35
C VAL A 272 -2.55 -9.01 20.63
N ALA A 273 -1.77 -8.83 19.56
CA ALA A 273 -0.39 -8.35 19.65
C ALA A 273 -0.17 -7.19 18.68
N THR A 274 0.60 -6.18 19.12
CA THR A 274 1.03 -5.04 18.30
C THR A 274 2.22 -4.35 18.93
N TYR A 275 3.08 -3.77 18.11
CA TYR A 275 4.18 -2.91 18.53
C TYR A 275 3.75 -1.47 18.86
N GLY A 276 2.48 -1.12 18.57
CA GLY A 276 1.93 0.21 18.83
C GLY A 276 1.15 0.31 20.14
N LYS A 277 0.68 1.53 20.41
CA LYS A 277 -0.21 1.89 21.52
C LYS A 277 -1.49 2.48 20.97
N ASP A 278 -2.56 2.48 21.76
CA ASP A 278 -3.77 3.20 21.38
C ASP A 278 -3.54 4.73 21.39
N TYR A 279 -4.45 5.48 20.78
CA TYR A 279 -4.33 6.94 20.66
C TYR A 279 -4.38 7.68 22.01
N ASN A 280 -4.87 7.03 23.06
CA ASN A 280 -4.83 7.50 24.45
C ASN A 280 -3.58 7.04 25.22
N ASP A 281 -2.58 6.47 24.54
CA ASP A 281 -1.34 5.89 25.05
C ASP A 281 -1.53 4.59 25.87
N GLU A 282 -2.72 4.03 25.92
CA GLU A 282 -2.95 2.74 26.57
C GLU A 282 -2.39 1.58 25.74
N LYS A 283 -2.03 0.51 26.44
CA LYS A 283 -1.58 -0.74 25.82
C LYS A 283 -2.73 -1.39 25.07
N VAL A 284 -2.45 -1.86 23.85
CA VAL A 284 -3.36 -2.71 23.09
C VAL A 284 -2.95 -4.16 23.26
N GLY A 285 -3.94 -5.04 23.46
CA GLY A 285 -3.72 -6.48 23.51
C GLY A 285 -2.82 -6.94 24.67
N VAL A 286 -2.16 -8.07 24.46
CA VAL A 286 -1.33 -8.71 25.50
C VAL A 286 0.15 -8.28 25.44
N GLY A 287 0.58 -7.72 24.31
CA GLY A 287 1.96 -7.25 24.11
C GLY A 287 2.31 -7.11 22.64
N SER A 288 3.60 -7.02 22.34
CA SER A 288 4.09 -6.97 20.96
C SER A 288 4.19 -8.36 20.31
N ARG A 289 4.22 -9.43 21.09
CA ARG A 289 4.39 -10.81 20.66
C ARG A 289 3.43 -11.75 21.36
N TYR A 290 2.96 -12.77 20.62
CA TYR A 290 2.14 -13.84 21.18
C TYR A 290 2.34 -15.13 20.39
N ALA A 291 2.27 -16.28 21.04
CA ALA A 291 2.48 -17.58 20.40
C ALA A 291 1.43 -17.82 19.27
N GLY A 292 1.90 -18.25 18.12
CA GLY A 292 1.06 -18.51 16.94
C GLY A 292 0.74 -17.26 16.09
N ILE A 293 1.32 -16.11 16.42
CA ILE A 293 1.24 -14.87 15.64
C ILE A 293 2.55 -14.70 14.86
N GLU A 294 2.43 -14.35 13.57
CA GLU A 294 3.57 -14.08 12.70
C GLU A 294 4.21 -12.73 13.06
N GLU A 295 5.54 -12.72 13.15
CA GLU A 295 6.32 -11.52 13.42
C GLU A 295 6.52 -10.71 12.14
N PRO A 296 6.44 -9.37 12.20
CA PRO A 296 6.71 -8.53 11.05
C PRO A 296 8.20 -8.56 10.67
N LEU A 297 8.48 -8.38 9.38
CA LEU A 297 9.85 -8.20 8.87
C LEU A 297 10.45 -6.87 9.34
N HIS A 298 9.61 -5.88 9.53
CA HIS A 298 9.96 -4.54 10.00
C HIS A 298 8.74 -3.88 10.64
N TYR A 299 8.97 -3.01 11.64
CA TYR A 299 7.92 -2.16 12.21
C TYR A 299 8.44 -0.76 12.51
N TRP A 300 7.51 0.21 12.57
CA TRP A 300 7.79 1.59 12.92
C TRP A 300 7.08 2.00 14.22
N ASP A 301 7.83 2.63 15.11
CA ASP A 301 7.31 3.36 16.27
C ASP A 301 8.15 4.63 16.46
N PRO A 302 7.58 5.82 16.26
CA PRO A 302 6.16 6.13 15.98
C PRO A 302 5.70 5.75 14.57
N SER A 303 4.36 5.71 14.37
CA SER A 303 3.72 5.43 13.07
C SER A 303 4.19 6.40 11.98
N VAL A 304 4.50 5.87 10.81
CA VAL A 304 4.78 6.60 9.56
C VAL A 304 3.53 6.70 8.66
N ALA A 305 2.52 5.87 8.91
CA ALA A 305 1.33 5.62 8.11
C ALA A 305 1.67 5.19 6.67
N PRO A 306 2.19 3.95 6.47
CA PRO A 306 2.60 3.44 5.18
C PRO A 306 1.39 3.25 4.26
N SER A 307 1.47 3.61 2.97
CA SER A 307 0.32 3.67 2.07
C SER A 307 0.45 2.85 0.80
N SER A 308 1.65 2.49 0.43
CA SER A 308 1.95 1.62 -0.71
C SER A 308 3.29 0.95 -0.51
N LEU A 309 3.44 -0.23 -1.09
CA LEU A 309 4.69 -0.99 -1.16
C LEU A 309 4.99 -1.31 -2.62
N LEU A 310 6.23 -1.17 -3.03
CA LEU A 310 6.77 -1.57 -4.33
C LEU A 310 8.17 -2.15 -4.12
N ILE A 311 8.47 -3.28 -4.74
CA ILE A 311 9.84 -3.80 -4.88
C ILE A 311 10.27 -3.53 -6.33
N TYR A 312 11.29 -2.70 -6.49
CA TYR A 312 11.66 -2.22 -7.82
C TYR A 312 12.54 -3.22 -8.55
N GLY A 313 12.01 -3.78 -9.63
CA GLY A 313 12.73 -4.73 -10.50
C GLY A 313 13.24 -4.13 -11.82
N GLY A 314 12.98 -2.84 -12.09
CA GLY A 314 13.35 -2.18 -13.34
C GLY A 314 14.83 -1.82 -13.43
N GLU A 315 15.27 -1.39 -14.62
CA GLU A 315 16.66 -1.08 -14.94
C GLU A 315 16.94 0.44 -15.00
N ASN A 316 15.92 1.30 -14.96
CA ASN A 316 16.10 2.75 -15.17
C ASN A 316 16.81 3.44 -14.03
N TYR A 317 16.84 2.82 -12.84
CA TYR A 317 17.48 3.35 -11.63
C TYR A 317 18.43 2.31 -11.04
N GLN A 318 19.65 2.25 -11.58
CA GLN A 318 20.66 1.23 -11.24
C GLN A 318 20.89 1.07 -9.73
N ASN A 319 21.00 2.21 -9.00
CA ASN A 319 21.23 2.19 -7.55
C ASN A 319 19.97 1.84 -6.74
N TRP A 320 18.79 1.71 -7.40
CA TRP A 320 17.51 1.42 -6.77
C TRP A 320 16.99 0.03 -7.11
N LYS A 321 17.68 -0.71 -7.96
CA LYS A 321 17.32 -2.09 -8.32
C LYS A 321 17.21 -2.97 -7.07
N ASN A 322 16.15 -3.76 -6.98
CA ASN A 322 15.80 -4.62 -5.85
C ASN A 322 15.57 -3.87 -4.51
N SER A 323 15.51 -2.52 -4.55
CA SER A 323 15.09 -1.76 -3.36
C SER A 323 13.60 -1.90 -3.14
N TRP A 324 13.20 -1.91 -1.87
CA TRP A 324 11.81 -1.84 -1.47
C TRP A 324 11.45 -0.39 -1.20
N PHE A 325 10.32 0.06 -1.70
CA PHE A 325 9.82 1.41 -1.50
C PHE A 325 8.51 1.38 -0.73
N VAL A 326 8.43 2.18 0.33
CA VAL A 326 7.21 2.41 1.09
C VAL A 326 6.89 3.90 1.08
N THR A 327 5.72 4.24 0.58
CA THR A 327 5.21 5.62 0.65
C THR A 327 4.52 5.87 1.97
N THR A 328 4.59 7.10 2.48
CA THR A 328 4.04 7.43 3.79
C THR A 328 3.09 8.63 3.75
N LEU A 329 2.03 8.56 4.57
CA LEU A 329 1.04 9.63 4.66
C LEU A 329 1.34 10.60 5.80
N ARG A 330 1.76 10.08 6.96
CA ARG A 330 2.04 10.90 8.13
C ARG A 330 3.43 11.49 8.08
N GLU A 331 4.42 10.68 7.78
CA GLU A 331 5.82 11.14 7.71
C GLU A 331 6.11 11.93 6.43
N ARG A 332 5.28 11.77 5.37
CA ARG A 332 5.37 12.51 4.10
C ARG A 332 6.72 12.28 3.41
N THR A 333 7.10 11.02 3.33
CA THR A 333 8.43 10.58 2.89
C THR A 333 8.27 9.36 2.00
N LEU A 334 9.15 9.19 1.06
CA LEU A 334 9.39 7.92 0.39
C LEU A 334 10.48 7.18 1.16
N ILE A 335 10.12 6.09 1.81
CA ILE A 335 11.08 5.22 2.50
C ILE A 335 11.61 4.23 1.48
N ARG A 336 12.94 4.11 1.39
CA ARG A 336 13.63 3.10 0.61
C ARG A 336 14.33 2.13 1.54
N PHE A 337 14.14 0.84 1.31
CA PHE A 337 14.92 -0.19 1.97
C PHE A 337 15.87 -0.85 0.99
N VAL A 338 17.10 -1.00 1.45
CA VAL A 338 18.10 -1.83 0.79
C VAL A 338 18.26 -3.10 1.63
N ARG A 339 18.03 -4.24 1.03
CA ARG A 339 18.24 -5.53 1.72
C ARG A 339 19.72 -5.87 1.70
N ARG A 340 20.33 -5.98 2.88
CA ARG A 340 21.72 -6.47 3.07
C ARG A 340 21.67 -7.67 4.00
N GLU A 341 22.08 -8.83 3.48
CA GLU A 341 21.97 -10.10 4.20
C GLU A 341 20.49 -10.33 4.67
N ASN A 342 20.26 -10.36 5.98
CA ASN A 342 18.94 -10.54 6.57
C ASN A 342 18.35 -9.25 7.16
N GLN A 343 18.92 -8.08 6.85
CA GLN A 343 18.46 -6.79 7.39
C GLN A 343 17.95 -5.88 6.28
N LEU A 344 16.88 -5.16 6.59
CA LEU A 344 16.37 -4.04 5.79
C LEU A 344 17.00 -2.76 6.33
N ILE A 345 17.86 -2.13 5.54
CA ILE A 345 18.46 -0.83 5.85
C ILE A 345 17.58 0.25 5.26
N GLU A 346 17.10 1.14 6.13
CA GLU A 346 16.12 2.16 5.81
C GLU A 346 16.78 3.49 5.44
N GLU A 347 16.32 4.10 4.33
CA GLU A 347 16.67 5.44 3.88
C GLU A 347 15.40 6.26 3.67
N ARG A 348 15.41 7.55 3.98
CA ARG A 348 14.30 8.49 3.79
C ARG A 348 14.60 9.44 2.65
N LEU A 349 13.76 9.42 1.62
CA LEU A 349 13.87 10.20 0.41
C LEU A 349 12.70 11.20 0.31
N TYR A 350 12.93 12.37 -0.27
CA TYR A 350 11.93 13.41 -0.54
C TYR A 350 11.11 13.81 0.69
N GLN A 351 11.78 14.00 1.83
CA GLN A 351 11.13 14.33 3.11
C GLN A 351 10.36 15.65 3.00
N ASN A 352 9.03 15.58 3.19
CA ASN A 352 8.07 16.69 3.05
C ASN A 352 8.01 17.37 1.66
N GLU A 353 8.72 16.87 0.64
CA GLU A 353 8.76 17.47 -0.69
C GLU A 353 7.39 17.37 -1.39
N PHE A 354 6.75 16.20 -1.33
CA PHE A 354 5.47 15.93 -1.99
C PHE A 354 4.28 15.93 -1.03
N GLY A 355 4.49 16.22 0.26
CA GLY A 355 3.46 16.03 1.28
C GLY A 355 3.11 14.55 1.45
N ARG A 356 1.84 14.24 1.65
CA ARG A 356 1.35 12.87 1.83
C ARG A 356 1.48 12.09 0.51
N ILE A 357 2.25 11.02 0.49
CA ILE A 357 2.42 10.18 -0.70
C ILE A 357 1.51 8.95 -0.58
N ARG A 358 0.59 8.77 -1.52
CA ARG A 358 -0.44 7.72 -1.48
C ARG A 358 0.00 6.43 -2.17
N LYS A 359 0.70 6.54 -3.28
CA LYS A 359 1.05 5.40 -4.12
C LYS A 359 2.41 5.59 -4.77
N ILE A 360 3.16 4.51 -4.90
CA ILE A 360 4.27 4.37 -5.83
C ILE A 360 3.95 3.24 -6.80
N GLU A 361 4.22 3.44 -8.09
CA GLU A 361 4.04 2.42 -9.11
C GLU A 361 5.14 2.56 -10.16
N ALA A 362 5.55 1.43 -10.75
CA ALA A 362 6.46 1.40 -11.88
C ALA A 362 5.65 1.33 -13.19
N SER A 363 6.03 2.14 -14.20
CA SER A 363 5.47 2.00 -15.54
C SER A 363 5.97 0.73 -16.23
N PRO A 364 5.33 0.28 -17.32
CA PRO A 364 5.85 -0.83 -18.12
C PRO A 364 7.28 -0.61 -18.62
N ALA A 365 7.66 0.64 -18.89
CA ALA A 365 9.01 1.04 -19.28
C ALA A 365 10.01 1.07 -18.10
N GLY A 366 9.56 0.83 -16.87
CA GLY A 366 10.40 0.83 -15.66
C GLY A 366 10.57 2.18 -14.98
N ASP A 367 9.88 3.24 -15.41
CA ASP A 367 9.92 4.53 -14.72
C ASP A 367 9.05 4.51 -13.46
N LEU A 368 9.50 5.20 -12.42
CA LEU A 368 8.78 5.30 -11.14
C LEU A 368 7.89 6.53 -11.09
N PHE A 369 6.65 6.31 -10.65
CA PHE A 369 5.67 7.35 -10.45
C PHE A 369 5.17 7.37 -9.02
N LEU A 370 5.01 8.59 -8.47
CA LEU A 370 4.41 8.84 -7.18
C LEU A 370 3.06 9.53 -7.36
N LEU A 371 2.08 9.12 -6.56
CA LEU A 371 0.78 9.76 -6.48
C LEU A 371 0.62 10.37 -5.08
N THR A 372 0.35 11.66 -5.00
CA THR A 372 0.18 12.34 -3.71
C THR A 372 -1.28 12.29 -3.24
N ASP A 373 -1.53 12.43 -1.93
CA ASP A 373 -2.85 12.37 -1.32
C ASP A 373 -3.39 13.79 -1.04
N GLY A 374 -4.70 13.97 -1.13
CA GLY A 374 -5.39 15.19 -0.75
C GLY A 374 -6.23 15.82 -1.86
N GLY A 375 -6.93 16.90 -1.52
CA GLY A 375 -7.84 17.61 -2.44
C GLY A 375 -7.13 18.33 -3.60
N LYS A 376 -5.80 18.41 -3.55
CA LYS A 376 -4.92 18.87 -4.63
C LYS A 376 -3.78 17.88 -4.74
N GLY A 377 -4.07 16.75 -5.38
CA GLY A 377 -3.11 15.68 -5.60
C GLY A 377 -2.28 15.91 -6.86
N SER A 378 -1.13 15.25 -6.92
CA SER A 378 -0.21 15.31 -8.06
C SER A 378 0.22 13.92 -8.48
N LEU A 379 0.46 13.77 -9.78
CA LEU A 379 1.21 12.65 -10.36
C LEU A 379 2.64 13.13 -10.64
N VAL A 380 3.60 12.50 -10.04
CA VAL A 380 5.03 12.85 -10.12
C VAL A 380 5.78 11.68 -10.76
N LYS A 381 6.59 11.95 -11.76
CA LYS A 381 7.53 11.00 -12.36
C LYS A 381 8.93 11.25 -11.77
N ILE A 382 9.56 10.21 -11.24
CA ILE A 382 10.97 10.26 -10.86
C ILE A 382 11.81 10.13 -12.13
N LEU A 383 12.82 10.98 -12.26
CA LEU A 383 13.70 10.99 -13.43
C LEU A 383 14.93 10.12 -13.13
N GLY A 384 15.18 9.14 -13.98
CA GLY A 384 16.42 8.39 -13.94
C GLY A 384 17.62 9.31 -14.24
N ASN A 385 18.80 8.96 -13.76
CA ASN A 385 20.01 9.64 -14.20
C ASN A 385 20.11 9.47 -15.73
N SER A 386 20.05 10.58 -16.46
CA SER A 386 20.34 10.58 -17.89
C SER A 386 21.72 9.93 -18.10
N ARG A 387 21.74 8.84 -18.87
CA ARG A 387 22.94 8.15 -19.29
C ARG A 387 23.85 9.09 -20.07
#